data_e6d38ffb7a62fafd1acf979a22e8f2f5
#
_entry.id   e6d38ffb7a62fafd1acf979a22e8f2f5
#
_cell.length_a   1.000
_cell.length_b   1.000
_cell.length_c   1.000
_cell.angle_alpha   90.00
_cell.angle_beta   90.00
_cell.angle_gamma   90.00
#
_symmetry.space_group_name_H-M   'P 1'
#
loop_
_entity.id
_entity.type
_entity.pdbx_description
1 polymer ?
#
loop_
_entity_poly.entity_id
_entity_poly.type
_entity_poly.pdbx_seq_one_letter_code
_entity_poly.pdbx_strand_id
1 'polypeptide(L)'
;MNPKYNWIFCVAILICASPVSDAAIRQTKGDFEDRFRQLDEVLPTANTYRTAGGEPGHAYWQQKVSYDIDVRLVENSRRIEAEERIIYTNNSPDTMRFLWLQLDQNRFRKDSMAELTQSFADASRRGPKLEDRKEDKPPQISLDELRRQQFLADNETGYEIIDVRSDGNEVTHTIVGTLMRVDLTRPLGPGQSVEFTVEFAFNIVEEDAVSARSGYEHFPEDEREGGNDIFLLAQWFPRLHAYTDYEGWTNKEFLGRGEFTLEFGDYSVDITVPADHIVSSTGVLQNPGDVLTRSQRKRLEEARNTDKPVFIVTPKEALENEKEGTEKTKTWRFKADNVRDFAWASSRKFIWDAQAYQQGGDVQPTVMAMSFYPREGEPLWSKYSTAAVIHTMKVYSRFSFDYPYPVAQSVNGPVGGMEYPMITFNGPRTDEQDDGERTYSQAEKRFLVGVVIHEVGHIYFPMTVNSDERQWTWMDEGLNSFLDAMAGLEWDPDIPWKVEPRDIVDYMKSERQVPIMTQSDSVLQLGPNAYGKPAVALMILRETILGRELFDFAFREYSRRWRFKRPTPAD
;
A
#
# COMPACT_ATOMS: atom_id res chain seq x y z
N MET A 1 50.38 -82.81 -11.76
CA MET A 1 48.95 -82.44 -11.88
C MET A 1 48.74 -81.12 -11.18
N ASN A 2 48.44 -80.08 -11.92
CA ASN A 2 48.42 -78.70 -11.45
C ASN A 2 47.17 -78.38 -10.65
N PRO A 3 47.22 -77.56 -9.58
CA PRO A 3 46.09 -76.79 -9.08
C PRO A 3 46.23 -75.36 -9.54
N LYS A 4 45.15 -74.86 -10.06
CA LYS A 4 44.91 -73.46 -10.52
C LYS A 4 44.82 -72.51 -9.34
N TYR A 5 45.64 -71.47 -9.34
CA TYR A 5 45.52 -70.34 -8.43
C TYR A 5 44.43 -69.37 -8.94
N ASN A 6 43.37 -69.13 -8.14
CA ASN A 6 42.45 -68.07 -8.30
C ASN A 6 42.91 -66.84 -7.52
N TRP A 7 43.28 -65.79 -8.22
CA TRP A 7 43.55 -64.47 -7.60
C TRP A 7 42.25 -63.70 -7.48
N ILE A 8 41.78 -63.48 -6.24
CA ILE A 8 40.70 -62.55 -5.94
C ILE A 8 41.40 -61.20 -5.75
N PHE A 9 41.13 -60.27 -6.69
CA PHE A 9 41.47 -58.85 -6.52
C PHE A 9 40.43 -58.21 -5.59
N CYS A 10 40.80 -57.99 -4.32
CA CYS A 10 40.07 -57.07 -3.45
C CYS A 10 40.45 -55.66 -3.84
N VAL A 11 39.52 -54.94 -4.54
CA VAL A 11 39.61 -53.51 -4.72
C VAL A 11 39.10 -52.85 -3.41
N ALA A 12 40.04 -52.41 -2.58
CA ALA A 12 39.73 -51.57 -1.44
C ALA A 12 39.37 -50.19 -1.96
N ILE A 13 38.09 -49.88 -1.99
CA ILE A 13 37.61 -48.51 -2.19
C ILE A 13 37.93 -47.72 -0.90
N LEU A 14 39.01 -46.95 -0.94
CA LEU A 14 39.27 -45.92 0.04
C LEU A 14 38.19 -44.82 -0.15
N ILE A 15 37.15 -44.88 0.63
CA ILE A 15 36.24 -43.74 0.82
C ILE A 15 37.05 -42.72 1.63
N CYS A 16 37.65 -41.75 0.94
CA CYS A 16 38.09 -40.53 1.58
C CYS A 16 36.82 -39.84 2.13
N ALA A 17 36.46 -40.17 3.35
CA ALA A 17 35.61 -39.31 4.15
C ALA A 17 36.41 -38.03 4.38
N SER A 18 36.27 -37.06 3.47
CA SER A 18 36.55 -35.67 3.83
C SER A 18 35.78 -35.41 5.11
N PRO A 19 36.41 -34.87 6.16
CA PRO A 19 35.61 -34.34 7.25
C PRO A 19 34.70 -33.29 6.61
N VAL A 20 33.42 -33.61 6.48
CA VAL A 20 32.40 -32.58 6.38
C VAL A 20 32.67 -31.74 7.63
N SER A 21 33.35 -30.61 7.44
CA SER A 21 33.38 -29.62 8.47
C SER A 21 31.91 -29.48 8.84
N ASP A 22 31.56 -29.78 10.06
CA ASP A 22 30.38 -29.24 10.72
C ASP A 22 30.54 -27.72 10.66
N ALA A 23 30.33 -27.15 9.47
CA ALA A 23 29.77 -25.84 9.36
C ALA A 23 28.43 -26.04 10.07
N ALA A 24 28.44 -25.80 11.39
CA ALA A 24 27.24 -25.80 12.19
C ALA A 24 26.21 -25.09 11.36
N ILE A 25 25.18 -25.83 10.90
CA ILE A 25 24.00 -25.25 10.34
C ILE A 25 23.58 -24.30 11.45
N ARG A 26 23.86 -23.00 11.27
CA ARG A 26 23.44 -21.98 12.23
C ARG A 26 21.93 -22.08 12.31
N GLN A 27 21.43 -22.70 13.35
CA GLN A 27 20.00 -22.84 13.63
C GLN A 27 19.39 -21.53 14.11
N THR A 28 19.97 -20.39 13.73
CA THR A 28 19.55 -19.08 14.19
C THR A 28 18.10 -18.77 13.86
N LYS A 29 17.58 -19.28 12.74
CA LYS A 29 16.18 -19.02 12.32
C LYS A 29 15.14 -19.95 12.94
N GLY A 30 15.55 -20.96 13.72
CA GLY A 30 14.66 -21.93 14.36
C GLY A 30 14.56 -21.81 15.87
N ASP A 31 15.42 -21.04 16.51
CA ASP A 31 15.42 -20.87 17.96
C ASP A 31 14.59 -19.64 18.37
N PHE A 32 13.35 -19.88 18.77
CA PHE A 32 12.45 -18.83 19.25
C PHE A 32 12.79 -18.31 20.65
N GLU A 33 13.68 -18.97 21.39
CA GLU A 33 14.14 -18.51 22.71
C GLU A 33 15.26 -17.47 22.57
N ASP A 34 16.04 -17.52 21.51
CA ASP A 34 17.04 -16.51 21.22
C ASP A 34 16.40 -15.21 20.76
N ARG A 35 16.32 -14.23 21.67
CA ARG A 35 15.73 -12.90 21.44
C ARG A 35 16.59 -12.00 20.55
N PHE A 36 17.84 -12.37 20.33
CA PHE A 36 18.82 -11.60 19.57
C PHE A 36 19.30 -12.32 18.31
N ARG A 37 18.64 -13.38 17.90
CA ARG A 37 19.08 -14.22 16.76
C ARG A 37 19.27 -13.44 15.45
N GLN A 38 18.54 -12.32 15.25
CA GLN A 38 18.73 -11.45 14.08
C GLN A 38 20.07 -10.70 14.09
N LEU A 39 20.74 -10.58 15.23
CA LEU A 39 22.07 -9.98 15.32
C LEU A 39 23.15 -10.87 14.72
N ASP A 40 22.85 -12.13 14.45
CA ASP A 40 23.73 -13.05 13.72
C ASP A 40 23.67 -12.82 12.20
N GLU A 41 22.75 -12.00 11.69
CA GLU A 41 22.69 -11.71 10.27
C GLU A 41 23.84 -10.79 9.87
N VAL A 42 24.57 -11.21 8.85
CA VAL A 42 25.65 -10.39 8.27
C VAL A 42 25.02 -9.35 7.36
N LEU A 43 25.19 -8.08 7.71
CA LEU A 43 24.75 -6.98 6.87
C LEU A 43 25.56 -6.96 5.55
N PRO A 44 24.96 -6.51 4.44
CA PRO A 44 25.66 -6.40 3.16
C PRO A 44 26.89 -5.51 3.28
N THR A 45 27.98 -5.90 2.63
CA THR A 45 29.18 -5.07 2.53
C THR A 45 28.91 -3.86 1.66
N ALA A 46 29.38 -2.68 2.11
CA ALA A 46 29.32 -1.46 1.32
C ALA A 46 29.94 -1.64 -0.09
N ASN A 47 29.31 -1.02 -1.08
CA ASN A 47 29.70 -1.10 -2.47
C ASN A 47 29.52 0.27 -3.17
N THR A 48 29.60 0.31 -4.51
CA THR A 48 29.44 1.54 -5.28
C THR A 48 27.99 2.04 -5.33
N TYR A 49 27.00 1.20 -5.02
CA TYR A 49 25.57 1.56 -4.98
C TYR A 49 25.14 2.01 -3.58
N ARG A 50 25.74 1.44 -2.51
CA ARG A 50 25.39 1.72 -1.12
C ARG A 50 26.65 1.85 -0.30
N THR A 51 26.82 3.01 0.35
CA THR A 51 28.03 3.31 1.10
C THR A 51 28.00 2.72 2.51
N ALA A 52 29.16 2.64 3.16
CA ALA A 52 29.25 2.23 4.57
C ALA A 52 28.61 3.25 5.54
N GLY A 53 28.33 4.48 5.08
CA GLY A 53 27.66 5.52 5.85
C GLY A 53 26.13 5.49 5.73
N GLY A 54 25.56 4.46 5.09
CA GLY A 54 24.12 4.32 4.92
C GLY A 54 23.50 5.33 3.94
N GLU A 55 24.26 5.73 2.92
CA GLU A 55 23.78 6.64 1.89
C GLU A 55 23.87 6.01 0.49
N PRO A 56 23.06 6.47 -0.48
CA PRO A 56 23.21 6.04 -1.87
C PRO A 56 24.62 6.34 -2.38
N GLY A 57 25.28 5.33 -2.95
CA GLY A 57 26.59 5.46 -3.55
C GLY A 57 26.56 6.19 -4.89
N HIS A 58 27.73 6.53 -5.42
CA HIS A 58 27.86 7.30 -6.67
C HIS A 58 27.35 6.55 -7.90
N ALA A 59 27.23 5.23 -7.86
CA ALA A 59 26.71 4.39 -8.93
C ALA A 59 25.29 3.87 -8.64
N TYR A 60 24.61 4.43 -7.61
CA TYR A 60 23.23 4.05 -7.29
C TYR A 60 22.30 4.29 -8.49
N TRP A 61 21.47 3.31 -8.77
CA TRP A 61 20.48 3.36 -9.82
C TRP A 61 19.14 2.83 -9.33
N GLN A 62 18.09 3.21 -10.00
CA GLN A 62 16.77 2.57 -9.95
C GLN A 62 16.08 2.75 -11.29
N GLN A 63 15.17 1.86 -11.61
CA GLN A 63 14.44 1.88 -12.86
C GLN A 63 13.48 3.07 -12.90
N LYS A 64 13.03 3.41 -14.10
CA LYS A 64 11.98 4.40 -14.29
C LYS A 64 10.87 3.79 -15.14
N VAL A 65 9.64 4.09 -14.80
CA VAL A 65 8.46 3.70 -15.56
C VAL A 65 7.57 4.92 -15.82
N SER A 66 6.87 4.94 -16.94
CA SER A 66 5.78 5.90 -17.19
C SER A 66 4.56 5.16 -17.65
N TYR A 67 3.41 5.59 -17.15
CA TYR A 67 2.11 5.02 -17.47
C TYR A 67 1.20 6.07 -18.09
N ASP A 68 0.52 5.68 -19.18
CA ASP A 68 -0.55 6.45 -19.80
C ASP A 68 -1.76 5.52 -19.88
N ILE A 69 -2.80 5.78 -19.07
CA ILE A 69 -3.88 4.83 -18.82
C ILE A 69 -5.23 5.46 -19.14
N ASP A 70 -5.99 4.80 -20.00
CA ASP A 70 -7.41 5.07 -20.24
C ASP A 70 -8.23 4.03 -19.48
N VAL A 71 -9.06 4.46 -18.52
CA VAL A 71 -9.90 3.58 -17.72
C VAL A 71 -11.35 4.01 -17.72
N ARG A 72 -12.23 3.03 -17.80
CA ARG A 72 -13.69 3.20 -17.72
C ARG A 72 -14.29 2.37 -16.59
N LEU A 73 -15.10 3.00 -15.77
CA LEU A 73 -16.00 2.34 -14.82
C LEU A 73 -17.33 2.03 -15.50
N VAL A 74 -17.65 0.76 -15.65
CA VAL A 74 -18.98 0.29 -16.08
C VAL A 74 -19.79 0.04 -14.80
N GLU A 75 -20.48 1.07 -14.31
CA GLU A 75 -21.12 1.10 -13.00
C GLU A 75 -22.11 -0.07 -12.80
N ASN A 76 -23.03 -0.29 -13.75
CA ASN A 76 -24.08 -1.30 -13.62
C ASN A 76 -23.56 -2.72 -13.44
N SER A 77 -22.39 -3.03 -13.99
CA SER A 77 -21.72 -4.33 -13.84
C SER A 77 -20.57 -4.30 -12.83
N ARG A 78 -20.30 -3.13 -12.22
CA ARG A 78 -19.17 -2.93 -11.30
C ARG A 78 -17.86 -3.47 -11.89
N ARG A 79 -17.60 -3.08 -13.14
CA ARG A 79 -16.47 -3.58 -13.93
C ARG A 79 -15.55 -2.44 -14.35
N ILE A 80 -14.27 -2.72 -14.34
CA ILE A 80 -13.22 -1.88 -14.95
C ILE A 80 -12.87 -2.45 -16.32
N GLU A 81 -12.77 -1.55 -17.29
CA GLU A 81 -12.21 -1.78 -18.62
C GLU A 81 -11.12 -0.75 -18.85
N ALA A 82 -9.92 -1.16 -19.24
CA ALA A 82 -8.80 -0.25 -19.37
C ALA A 82 -7.76 -0.70 -20.39
N GLU A 83 -7.06 0.27 -20.94
CA GLU A 83 -5.82 0.11 -21.70
C GLU A 83 -4.73 0.96 -21.04
N GLU A 84 -3.56 0.38 -20.85
CA GLU A 84 -2.39 1.09 -20.37
C GLU A 84 -1.24 1.00 -21.37
N ARG A 85 -0.56 2.12 -21.59
CA ARG A 85 0.69 2.22 -22.30
C ARG A 85 1.81 2.45 -21.29
N ILE A 86 2.78 1.55 -21.29
CA ILE A 86 3.88 1.53 -20.33
C ILE A 86 5.19 1.78 -21.07
N ILE A 87 5.99 2.74 -20.59
CA ILE A 87 7.36 2.95 -21.03
C ILE A 87 8.28 2.62 -19.86
N TYR A 88 9.06 1.55 -20.01
CA TYR A 88 10.05 1.12 -19.02
C TYR A 88 11.46 1.45 -19.46
N THR A 89 12.23 2.11 -18.62
CA THR A 89 13.63 2.48 -18.87
C THR A 89 14.55 1.69 -17.95
N ASN A 90 15.44 0.90 -18.55
CA ASN A 90 16.43 0.11 -17.85
C ASN A 90 17.64 0.96 -17.46
N ASN A 91 17.71 1.42 -16.24
CA ASN A 91 18.86 2.17 -15.69
C ASN A 91 19.88 1.27 -15.00
N SER A 92 19.61 -0.06 -14.92
CA SER A 92 20.55 -1.01 -14.35
C SER A 92 21.73 -1.31 -15.29
N PRO A 93 22.84 -1.86 -14.80
CA PRO A 93 23.93 -2.34 -15.65
C PRO A 93 23.58 -3.64 -16.40
N ASP A 94 22.46 -4.26 -16.12
CA ASP A 94 22.10 -5.57 -16.64
C ASP A 94 21.31 -5.47 -17.95
N THR A 95 21.34 -6.53 -18.75
CA THR A 95 20.51 -6.67 -19.95
C THR A 95 19.28 -7.51 -19.63
N MET A 96 18.09 -6.92 -19.80
CA MET A 96 16.81 -7.57 -19.53
C MET A 96 16.28 -8.28 -20.79
N ARG A 97 15.66 -9.44 -20.61
CA ARG A 97 15.02 -10.22 -21.68
C ARG A 97 13.52 -10.39 -21.45
N PHE A 98 13.04 -10.05 -20.28
CA PHE A 98 11.65 -10.09 -19.85
C PHE A 98 11.41 -9.05 -18.78
N LEU A 99 10.14 -8.68 -18.58
CA LEU A 99 9.67 -7.85 -17.50
C LEU A 99 8.67 -8.63 -16.65
N TRP A 100 8.51 -8.24 -15.39
CA TRP A 100 7.50 -8.78 -14.49
C TRP A 100 6.47 -7.72 -14.13
N LEU A 101 5.18 -8.07 -14.24
CA LEU A 101 4.06 -7.26 -13.79
C LEU A 101 3.30 -7.97 -12.67
N GLN A 102 2.75 -7.18 -11.77
CA GLN A 102 1.85 -7.62 -10.70
C GLN A 102 0.42 -7.58 -11.20
N LEU A 103 -0.32 -8.66 -10.96
CA LEU A 103 -1.74 -8.81 -11.25
C LEU A 103 -2.49 -9.02 -9.93
N ASP A 104 -2.56 -7.98 -9.10
CA ASP A 104 -3.00 -8.10 -7.70
C ASP A 104 -4.46 -8.55 -7.57
N GLN A 105 -5.33 -8.19 -8.50
CA GLN A 105 -6.73 -8.64 -8.51
C GLN A 105 -6.87 -10.16 -8.65
N ASN A 106 -5.85 -10.85 -9.19
CA ASN A 106 -5.84 -12.31 -9.27
C ASN A 106 -5.79 -13.01 -7.90
N ARG A 107 -5.45 -12.27 -6.83
CA ARG A 107 -5.56 -12.76 -5.45
C ARG A 107 -6.98 -13.23 -5.11
N PHE A 108 -7.99 -12.63 -5.72
CA PHE A 108 -9.40 -12.96 -5.46
C PHE A 108 -9.93 -14.12 -6.31
N ARG A 109 -9.13 -14.71 -7.19
CA ARG A 109 -9.53 -15.90 -7.96
C ARG A 109 -9.69 -17.10 -7.04
N LYS A 110 -10.66 -17.97 -7.36
CA LYS A 110 -10.98 -19.20 -6.59
C LYS A 110 -9.79 -20.15 -6.42
N ASP A 111 -8.87 -20.15 -7.36
CA ASP A 111 -7.67 -20.99 -7.41
C ASP A 111 -6.39 -20.23 -7.07
N SER A 112 -6.50 -19.04 -6.48
CA SER A 112 -5.35 -18.23 -6.13
C SER A 112 -4.51 -18.87 -5.03
N MET A 113 -3.20 -18.62 -5.03
CA MET A 113 -2.32 -19.07 -3.95
C MET A 113 -2.73 -18.49 -2.60
N ALA A 114 -3.31 -17.29 -2.58
CA ALA A 114 -3.85 -16.69 -1.36
C ALA A 114 -4.98 -17.54 -0.77
N GLU A 115 -5.86 -18.10 -1.61
CA GLU A 115 -6.92 -19.01 -1.18
C GLU A 115 -6.37 -20.39 -0.76
N LEU A 116 -5.51 -20.96 -1.60
CA LEU A 116 -4.97 -22.31 -1.38
C LEU A 116 -4.04 -22.39 -0.16
N THR A 117 -3.37 -21.29 0.21
CA THR A 117 -2.45 -21.23 1.34
C THR A 117 -3.06 -20.63 2.59
N GLN A 118 -4.33 -20.19 2.55
CA GLN A 118 -5.01 -19.67 3.71
C GLN A 118 -5.05 -20.72 4.82
N SER A 119 -4.36 -20.44 5.93
CA SER A 119 -4.39 -21.34 7.07
C SER A 119 -5.72 -21.23 7.81
N PHE A 120 -6.12 -22.33 8.45
CA PHE A 120 -7.28 -22.33 9.34
C PHE A 120 -7.17 -21.26 10.44
N ALA A 121 -5.96 -20.98 10.90
CA ALA A 121 -5.68 -19.92 11.86
C ALA A 121 -5.97 -18.51 11.30
N ASP A 122 -5.80 -18.30 10.00
CA ASP A 122 -6.10 -17.02 9.35
C ASP A 122 -7.61 -16.85 9.13
N ALA A 123 -8.31 -17.89 8.70
CA ALA A 123 -9.77 -17.91 8.61
C ALA A 123 -10.43 -17.66 9.96
N SER A 124 -9.82 -18.10 11.05
CA SER A 124 -10.34 -17.92 12.41
C SER A 124 -10.02 -16.55 13.05
N ARG A 125 -9.17 -15.73 12.46
CA ARG A 125 -8.87 -14.38 12.97
C ARG A 125 -10.02 -13.40 12.79
N ARG A 126 -10.91 -13.65 11.86
CA ARG A 126 -12.16 -12.91 11.63
C ARG A 126 -13.30 -13.35 12.53
N GLY A 127 -13.09 -14.35 13.40
CA GLY A 127 -14.01 -14.85 14.42
C GLY A 127 -13.62 -14.42 15.84
N PRO A 128 -14.32 -14.90 16.88
CA PRO A 128 -14.00 -14.65 18.28
C PRO A 128 -12.53 -14.91 18.56
N LYS A 129 -11.88 -14.01 19.31
CA LYS A 129 -10.46 -14.11 19.64
C LYS A 129 -10.11 -15.51 20.16
N LEU A 130 -8.96 -16.05 19.72
CA LEU A 130 -8.47 -17.37 20.13
C LEU A 130 -8.42 -17.56 21.66
N GLU A 131 -8.27 -16.45 22.42
CA GLU A 131 -8.25 -16.40 23.88
C GLU A 131 -9.58 -16.79 24.53
N ASP A 132 -10.71 -16.63 23.80
CA ASP A 132 -12.05 -17.02 24.27
C ASP A 132 -12.41 -18.48 23.95
N ARG A 133 -11.52 -19.23 23.30
CA ARG A 133 -11.75 -20.63 22.97
C ARG A 133 -11.44 -21.53 24.18
N LYS A 134 -12.47 -22.05 24.80
CA LYS A 134 -12.32 -23.25 25.64
C LYS A 134 -11.86 -24.39 24.71
N GLU A 135 -10.83 -25.11 25.11
CA GLU A 135 -10.09 -26.12 24.33
C GLU A 135 -10.93 -27.23 23.65
N ASP A 136 -12.22 -27.34 23.94
CA ASP A 136 -13.09 -28.45 23.52
C ASP A 136 -14.12 -28.09 22.43
N LYS A 137 -14.08 -26.90 21.81
CA LYS A 137 -15.03 -26.60 20.72
C LYS A 137 -14.39 -26.83 19.35
N PRO A 138 -15.06 -27.56 18.45
CA PRO A 138 -14.59 -27.72 17.08
C PRO A 138 -14.44 -26.34 16.44
N PRO A 139 -13.47 -26.20 15.53
CA PRO A 139 -13.27 -24.98 14.79
C PRO A 139 -14.56 -24.57 14.07
N GLN A 140 -14.97 -23.32 14.21
CA GLN A 140 -16.16 -22.77 13.57
C GLN A 140 -15.73 -21.82 12.45
N ILE A 141 -16.31 -21.97 11.28
CA ILE A 141 -16.19 -21.00 10.19
C ILE A 141 -17.04 -19.77 10.59
N SER A 142 -16.48 -18.58 10.48
CA SER A 142 -17.24 -17.34 10.74
C SER A 142 -18.26 -17.07 9.64
N LEU A 143 -19.29 -16.26 9.95
CA LEU A 143 -20.25 -15.83 8.91
C LEU A 143 -19.56 -15.00 7.83
N ASP A 144 -18.55 -14.20 8.18
CA ASP A 144 -17.79 -13.40 7.23
C ASP A 144 -16.99 -14.29 6.27
N GLU A 145 -16.39 -15.37 6.76
CA GLU A 145 -15.72 -16.34 5.90
C GLU A 145 -16.70 -17.07 4.97
N LEU A 146 -17.90 -17.39 5.46
CA LEU A 146 -18.94 -17.98 4.62
C LEU A 146 -19.42 -17.01 3.53
N ARG A 147 -19.63 -15.73 3.88
CA ARG A 147 -19.97 -14.68 2.90
C ARG A 147 -18.88 -14.52 1.86
N ARG A 148 -17.62 -14.50 2.29
CA ARG A 148 -16.48 -14.42 1.41
C ARG A 148 -16.43 -15.59 0.43
N GLN A 149 -16.56 -16.82 0.91
CA GLN A 149 -16.59 -18.02 0.06
C GLN A 149 -17.79 -17.98 -0.91
N GLN A 150 -18.95 -17.55 -0.44
CA GLN A 150 -20.14 -17.38 -1.28
C GLN A 150 -19.89 -16.33 -2.37
N PHE A 151 -19.37 -15.16 -2.02
CA PHE A 151 -19.06 -14.11 -2.98
C PHE A 151 -18.09 -14.60 -4.07
N LEU A 152 -16.98 -15.23 -3.67
CA LEU A 152 -16.00 -15.78 -4.61
C LEU A 152 -16.54 -16.95 -5.43
N ALA A 153 -17.53 -17.70 -4.91
CA ALA A 153 -18.19 -18.78 -5.64
C ALA A 153 -19.12 -18.23 -6.74
N ASP A 154 -19.80 -17.14 -6.49
CA ASP A 154 -20.86 -16.59 -7.36
C ASP A 154 -20.31 -15.56 -8.35
N ASN A 155 -19.10 -15.03 -8.16
CA ASN A 155 -18.53 -13.98 -8.99
C ASN A 155 -17.25 -14.43 -9.69
N GLU A 156 -17.08 -13.97 -10.92
CA GLU A 156 -15.81 -14.07 -11.65
C GLU A 156 -14.93 -12.91 -11.21
N THR A 157 -13.75 -13.22 -10.63
CA THR A 157 -12.81 -12.25 -10.06
C THR A 157 -11.43 -12.40 -10.69
N GLY A 158 -10.60 -11.40 -10.53
CA GLY A 158 -9.26 -11.34 -11.11
C GLY A 158 -9.23 -10.69 -12.49
N TYR A 159 -8.02 -10.44 -12.98
CA TYR A 159 -7.83 -9.82 -14.30
C TYR A 159 -8.20 -10.73 -15.44
N GLU A 160 -8.86 -10.16 -16.44
CA GLU A 160 -8.93 -10.60 -17.82
C GLU A 160 -7.89 -9.79 -18.60
N ILE A 161 -6.77 -10.40 -18.99
CA ILE A 161 -5.78 -9.79 -19.87
C ILE A 161 -6.22 -10.06 -21.31
N ILE A 162 -6.60 -9.01 -22.02
CA ILE A 162 -7.22 -9.08 -23.35
C ILE A 162 -6.15 -9.08 -24.43
N ASP A 163 -5.18 -8.18 -24.31
CA ASP A 163 -4.09 -8.04 -25.28
C ASP A 163 -2.81 -7.49 -24.62
N VAL A 164 -1.65 -7.94 -25.12
CA VAL A 164 -0.34 -7.43 -24.69
C VAL A 164 0.53 -7.24 -25.94
N ARG A 165 0.93 -5.98 -26.21
CA ARG A 165 1.74 -5.64 -27.40
C ARG A 165 2.99 -4.86 -27.04
N SER A 166 4.03 -5.07 -27.83
CA SER A 166 5.23 -4.21 -27.83
C SER A 166 5.58 -3.83 -29.25
N ASP A 167 5.85 -2.54 -29.48
CA ASP A 167 6.10 -2.01 -30.82
C ASP A 167 4.97 -2.39 -31.82
N GLY A 168 3.71 -2.47 -31.36
CA GLY A 168 2.53 -2.82 -32.13
C GLY A 168 2.36 -4.31 -32.47
N ASN A 169 3.26 -5.18 -32.01
CA ASN A 169 3.18 -6.63 -32.19
C ASN A 169 2.77 -7.31 -30.88
N GLU A 170 1.95 -8.35 -31.00
CA GLU A 170 1.63 -9.22 -29.86
C GLU A 170 2.91 -9.84 -29.27
N VAL A 171 3.02 -9.85 -27.96
CA VAL A 171 4.18 -10.42 -27.24
C VAL A 171 3.78 -11.59 -26.39
N THR A 172 4.69 -12.56 -26.28
CA THR A 172 4.49 -13.73 -25.43
C THR A 172 4.50 -13.30 -23.97
N HIS A 173 3.47 -13.72 -23.25
CA HIS A 173 3.40 -13.53 -21.81
C HIS A 173 2.95 -14.81 -21.11
N THR A 174 3.25 -14.91 -19.82
CA THR A 174 2.88 -16.07 -18.98
C THR A 174 2.37 -15.55 -17.64
N ILE A 175 1.18 -16.00 -17.24
CA ILE A 175 0.55 -15.64 -15.97
C ILE A 175 0.60 -16.84 -15.02
N VAL A 176 1.11 -16.59 -13.80
CA VAL A 176 1.11 -17.56 -12.69
C VAL A 176 0.65 -16.81 -11.44
N GLY A 177 -0.55 -17.12 -10.97
CA GLY A 177 -1.15 -16.42 -9.83
C GLY A 177 -1.24 -14.91 -10.05
N THR A 178 -0.62 -14.14 -9.17
CA THR A 178 -0.57 -12.66 -9.24
C THR A 178 0.64 -12.13 -10.02
N LEU A 179 1.34 -12.97 -10.76
CA LEU A 179 2.53 -12.61 -11.52
C LEU A 179 2.29 -12.78 -13.02
N MET A 180 2.67 -11.77 -13.80
CA MET A 180 2.73 -11.85 -15.26
C MET A 180 4.15 -11.55 -15.75
N ARG A 181 4.73 -12.50 -16.46
CA ARG A 181 5.99 -12.31 -17.18
C ARG A 181 5.70 -11.94 -18.62
N VAL A 182 6.31 -10.86 -19.10
CA VAL A 182 6.25 -10.43 -20.51
C VAL A 182 7.63 -10.62 -21.12
N ASP A 183 7.75 -11.44 -22.16
CA ASP A 183 9.01 -11.70 -22.86
C ASP A 183 9.27 -10.58 -23.89
N LEU A 184 10.43 -9.94 -23.79
CA LEU A 184 10.79 -8.85 -24.69
C LEU A 184 11.18 -9.38 -26.07
N THR A 185 10.71 -8.75 -27.12
CA THR A 185 11.03 -9.11 -28.52
C THR A 185 12.53 -8.95 -28.84
N ARG A 186 13.20 -8.07 -28.10
CA ARG A 186 14.66 -7.84 -28.15
C ARG A 186 15.20 -7.57 -26.75
N PRO A 187 16.46 -7.96 -26.45
CA PRO A 187 17.06 -7.63 -25.16
C PRO A 187 17.13 -6.12 -24.94
N LEU A 188 16.80 -5.68 -23.71
CA LEU A 188 16.83 -4.30 -23.27
C LEU A 188 18.12 -4.04 -22.48
N GLY A 189 19.09 -3.39 -23.11
CA GLY A 189 20.36 -3.04 -22.48
C GLY A 189 20.28 -1.83 -21.55
N PRO A 190 21.38 -1.55 -20.82
CA PRO A 190 21.49 -0.37 -19.97
C PRO A 190 21.17 0.95 -20.71
N GLY A 191 20.38 1.82 -20.08
CA GLY A 191 19.96 3.12 -20.62
C GLY A 191 18.92 3.05 -21.75
N GLN A 192 18.47 1.85 -22.13
CA GLN A 192 17.44 1.69 -23.16
C GLN A 192 16.05 1.67 -22.56
N SER A 193 15.06 2.02 -23.40
CA SER A 193 13.64 1.95 -23.03
C SER A 193 12.89 1.01 -23.95
N VAL A 194 11.80 0.43 -23.44
CA VAL A 194 10.83 -0.35 -24.20
C VAL A 194 9.43 0.19 -23.92
N GLU A 195 8.61 0.22 -24.96
CA GLU A 195 7.19 0.55 -24.86
C GLU A 195 6.35 -0.70 -25.10
N PHE A 196 5.31 -0.86 -24.30
CA PHE A 196 4.30 -1.91 -24.51
C PHE A 196 2.93 -1.45 -23.98
N THR A 197 1.89 -2.09 -24.47
CA THR A 197 0.51 -1.86 -24.06
C THR A 197 -0.10 -3.11 -23.47
N VAL A 198 -0.98 -2.92 -22.49
CA VAL A 198 -1.79 -3.98 -21.91
C VAL A 198 -3.26 -3.55 -21.92
N GLU A 199 -4.10 -4.29 -22.61
CA GLU A 199 -5.56 -4.15 -22.52
C GLU A 199 -6.09 -5.16 -21.52
N PHE A 200 -6.88 -4.69 -20.55
CA PHE A 200 -7.36 -5.53 -19.45
C PHE A 200 -8.72 -5.11 -18.94
N ALA A 201 -9.37 -6.03 -18.25
CA ALA A 201 -10.60 -5.77 -17.53
C ALA A 201 -10.67 -6.62 -16.26
N PHE A 202 -11.54 -6.25 -15.32
CA PHE A 202 -11.86 -7.07 -14.15
C PHE A 202 -13.16 -6.60 -13.50
N ASN A 203 -13.83 -7.50 -12.77
CA ASN A 203 -14.97 -7.16 -11.93
C ASN A 203 -14.49 -6.70 -10.57
N ILE A 204 -14.97 -5.53 -10.13
CA ILE A 204 -14.63 -4.93 -8.83
C ILE A 204 -15.24 -5.80 -7.74
N VAL A 205 -14.45 -6.15 -6.73
CA VAL A 205 -14.91 -6.94 -5.58
C VAL A 205 -15.70 -6.08 -4.60
N GLU A 206 -16.67 -6.67 -3.92
CA GLU A 206 -17.31 -6.08 -2.76
C GLU A 206 -16.34 -6.16 -1.56
N GLU A 207 -15.92 -5.00 -1.02
CA GLU A 207 -14.86 -4.97 -0.02
C GLU A 207 -15.27 -5.71 1.25
N ASP A 208 -16.46 -5.45 1.79
CA ASP A 208 -16.98 -6.10 2.99
C ASP A 208 -17.07 -7.63 2.86
N ALA A 209 -17.27 -8.14 1.64
CA ALA A 209 -17.34 -9.58 1.41
C ALA A 209 -15.95 -10.25 1.45
N VAL A 210 -14.91 -9.58 0.93
CA VAL A 210 -13.58 -10.21 0.76
C VAL A 210 -12.46 -9.60 1.61
N SER A 211 -12.71 -8.48 2.28
CA SER A 211 -11.73 -7.68 3.02
C SER A 211 -10.51 -7.35 2.15
N ALA A 212 -10.76 -6.58 1.13
CA ALA A 212 -9.75 -6.11 0.19
C ALA A 212 -9.18 -4.75 0.62
N ARG A 213 -8.13 -4.29 -0.07
CA ARG A 213 -7.56 -2.93 0.05
C ARG A 213 -8.19 -1.98 -0.96
N SER A 214 -9.13 -2.46 -1.74
CA SER A 214 -9.92 -1.75 -2.74
C SER A 214 -11.22 -2.52 -2.99
N GLY A 215 -12.18 -1.89 -3.65
CA GLY A 215 -13.46 -2.54 -3.94
C GLY A 215 -14.58 -1.55 -3.99
N TYR A 216 -15.80 -2.05 -3.97
CA TYR A 216 -16.98 -1.21 -3.83
C TYR A 216 -17.71 -1.47 -2.52
N GLU A 217 -18.46 -0.47 -2.08
CA GLU A 217 -19.47 -0.55 -1.03
C GLU A 217 -20.82 -0.15 -1.61
N HIS A 218 -21.85 -0.90 -1.30
CA HIS A 218 -23.19 -0.70 -1.81
C HIS A 218 -24.13 -0.12 -0.76
N PHE A 219 -24.92 0.89 -1.14
CA PHE A 219 -25.93 1.58 -0.31
C PHE A 219 -27.32 1.30 -0.86
N PRO A 220 -27.93 0.14 -0.53
CA PRO A 220 -29.22 -0.24 -1.10
C PRO A 220 -30.39 0.60 -0.61
N GLU A 221 -30.24 1.29 0.54
CA GLU A 221 -31.28 2.09 1.17
C GLU A 221 -31.37 3.53 0.63
N ASP A 222 -30.46 3.92 -0.28
CA ASP A 222 -30.52 5.23 -0.92
C ASP A 222 -31.75 5.36 -1.81
N GLU A 223 -32.24 6.60 -2.01
CA GLU A 223 -33.49 6.87 -2.79
C GLU A 223 -33.41 6.44 -4.25
N ARG A 224 -32.23 6.35 -4.83
CA ARG A 224 -32.02 5.89 -6.21
C ARG A 224 -32.44 4.43 -6.38
N GLU A 225 -33.17 4.12 -7.45
CA GLU A 225 -33.46 2.73 -7.83
C GLU A 225 -32.17 1.93 -8.01
N GLY A 226 -32.01 0.86 -7.23
CA GLY A 226 -30.80 0.05 -7.18
C GLY A 226 -29.68 0.59 -6.30
N GLY A 227 -29.94 1.64 -5.50
CA GLY A 227 -28.98 2.18 -4.55
C GLY A 227 -27.81 2.94 -5.19
N ASN A 228 -26.79 3.25 -4.40
CA ASN A 228 -25.55 3.89 -4.84
C ASN A 228 -24.33 3.09 -4.39
N ASP A 229 -23.21 3.32 -5.05
CA ASP A 229 -21.94 2.70 -4.72
C ASP A 229 -20.86 3.76 -4.42
N ILE A 230 -19.93 3.41 -3.52
CA ILE A 230 -18.62 4.05 -3.40
C ILE A 230 -17.59 3.07 -3.95
N PHE A 231 -16.79 3.50 -4.90
CA PHE A 231 -15.70 2.73 -5.48
C PHE A 231 -14.36 3.26 -4.98
N LEU A 232 -13.54 2.40 -4.39
CA LEU A 232 -12.14 2.65 -4.06
C LEU A 232 -11.27 1.74 -4.92
N LEU A 233 -10.51 2.33 -5.84
CA LEU A 233 -9.72 1.60 -6.84
C LEU A 233 -8.23 1.76 -6.55
N ALA A 234 -7.65 0.69 -6.03
CA ALA A 234 -6.23 0.53 -5.82
C ALA A 234 -5.79 -0.84 -6.31
N GLN A 235 -4.52 -1.01 -6.66
CA GLN A 235 -4.04 -2.28 -7.23
C GLN A 235 -4.89 -2.72 -8.43
N TRP A 236 -5.32 -1.75 -9.22
CA TRP A 236 -6.37 -1.90 -10.22
C TRP A 236 -5.85 -2.03 -11.66
N PHE A 237 -4.55 -1.87 -11.88
CA PHE A 237 -3.89 -2.00 -13.18
C PHE A 237 -2.66 -2.91 -13.06
N PRO A 238 -2.22 -3.59 -14.11
CA PRO A 238 -0.99 -4.36 -14.12
C PRO A 238 0.23 -3.48 -13.83
N ARG A 239 0.93 -3.69 -12.72
CA ARG A 239 2.03 -2.84 -12.25
C ARG A 239 3.38 -3.51 -12.41
N LEU A 240 4.39 -2.79 -12.90
CA LEU A 240 5.75 -3.32 -12.98
C LEU A 240 6.32 -3.61 -11.59
N HIS A 241 6.88 -4.80 -11.41
CA HIS A 241 7.70 -5.14 -10.26
C HIS A 241 8.98 -4.29 -10.25
N ALA A 242 9.48 -3.98 -9.08
CA ALA A 242 10.78 -3.35 -8.95
C ALA A 242 11.91 -4.30 -9.36
N TYR A 243 12.95 -3.73 -9.98
CA TYR A 243 14.23 -4.39 -10.23
C TYR A 243 15.33 -3.64 -9.47
N THR A 244 15.94 -4.31 -8.51
CA THR A 244 16.81 -3.69 -7.49
C THR A 244 18.27 -4.12 -7.62
N ASP A 245 19.17 -3.29 -7.07
CA ASP A 245 20.61 -3.55 -7.01
C ASP A 245 20.99 -4.65 -6.00
N TYR A 246 20.08 -5.00 -5.08
CA TYR A 246 20.34 -5.97 -4.01
C TYR A 246 19.65 -7.33 -4.22
N GLU A 247 18.59 -7.41 -5.02
CA GLU A 247 17.82 -8.66 -5.21
C GLU A 247 17.53 -8.97 -6.70
N GLY A 248 17.62 -7.98 -7.60
CA GLY A 248 17.09 -8.11 -8.95
C GLY A 248 15.57 -7.92 -8.95
N TRP A 249 14.81 -8.79 -9.62
CA TRP A 249 13.36 -8.74 -9.65
C TRP A 249 12.73 -9.10 -8.30
N THR A 250 11.91 -8.21 -7.76
CA THR A 250 11.14 -8.41 -6.51
C THR A 250 9.78 -9.07 -6.76
N ASN A 251 9.74 -10.07 -7.63
CA ASN A 251 8.53 -10.70 -8.17
C ASN A 251 7.92 -11.77 -7.24
N LYS A 252 7.65 -11.43 -5.98
CA LYS A 252 6.93 -12.31 -5.06
C LYS A 252 5.43 -12.23 -5.29
N GLU A 253 4.75 -13.38 -5.22
CA GLU A 253 3.31 -13.45 -5.31
C GLU A 253 2.63 -12.69 -4.18
N PHE A 254 1.53 -12.00 -4.50
CA PHE A 254 0.76 -11.24 -3.53
C PHE A 254 -0.27 -12.13 -2.82
N LEU A 255 -0.01 -12.45 -1.55
CA LEU A 255 -0.88 -13.30 -0.72
C LEU A 255 -1.80 -12.49 0.19
N GLY A 256 -1.71 -11.15 0.19
CA GLY A 256 -2.59 -10.24 0.91
C GLY A 256 -2.03 -9.67 2.21
N ARG A 257 -0.82 -10.08 2.59
CA ARG A 257 -0.08 -9.46 3.68
C ARG A 257 1.04 -8.60 3.17
N GLY A 258 2.00 -8.28 3.40
CA GLY A 258 3.06 -7.47 2.83
C GLY A 258 2.57 -6.63 1.64
N GLU A 259 2.93 -5.41 1.60
CA GLU A 259 2.42 -4.47 0.62
C GLU A 259 3.19 -4.56 -0.70
N PHE A 260 3.78 -3.51 -1.20
CA PHE A 260 4.28 -3.51 -2.57
C PHE A 260 5.69 -2.94 -2.66
N THR A 261 6.42 -3.41 -3.66
CA THR A 261 7.72 -2.86 -4.04
C THR A 261 7.64 -2.50 -5.52
N LEU A 262 7.47 -1.21 -5.79
CA LEU A 262 7.19 -0.66 -7.13
C LEU A 262 8.23 0.39 -7.51
N GLU A 263 8.36 0.65 -8.80
CA GLU A 263 9.24 1.70 -9.32
C GLU A 263 8.56 3.07 -9.30
N PHE A 264 9.33 4.13 -9.13
CA PHE A 264 8.84 5.47 -9.34
C PHE A 264 8.61 5.75 -10.83
N GLY A 265 7.50 6.44 -11.12
CA GLY A 265 7.11 6.77 -12.47
C GLY A 265 6.25 8.02 -12.59
N ASP A 266 6.03 8.40 -13.83
CA ASP A 266 5.13 9.49 -14.18
C ASP A 266 3.85 8.89 -14.75
N TYR A 267 2.69 9.39 -14.29
CA TYR A 267 1.37 8.86 -14.64
C TYR A 267 0.52 9.93 -15.33
N SER A 268 -0.13 9.55 -16.43
CA SER A 268 -1.23 10.27 -17.06
C SER A 268 -2.42 9.33 -17.11
N VAL A 269 -3.52 9.67 -16.42
CA VAL A 269 -4.65 8.75 -16.28
C VAL A 269 -5.95 9.47 -16.61
N ASP A 270 -6.67 8.94 -17.59
CA ASP A 270 -7.98 9.39 -18.05
C ASP A 270 -9.05 8.45 -17.47
N ILE A 271 -9.85 8.94 -16.48
CA ILE A 271 -10.84 8.16 -15.74
C ILE A 271 -12.24 8.53 -16.21
N THR A 272 -12.91 7.61 -16.90
CA THR A 272 -14.27 7.79 -17.39
C THR A 272 -15.27 7.12 -16.46
N VAL A 273 -16.13 7.93 -15.84
CA VAL A 273 -17.16 7.53 -14.87
C VAL A 273 -18.51 8.15 -15.20
N PRO A 274 -19.64 7.76 -14.55
CA PRO A 274 -20.92 8.46 -14.68
C PRO A 274 -20.77 9.97 -14.42
N ALA A 275 -21.52 10.79 -15.15
CA ALA A 275 -21.31 12.24 -15.17
C ALA A 275 -21.69 12.94 -13.85
N ASP A 276 -22.40 12.27 -12.95
CA ASP A 276 -22.76 12.70 -11.60
C ASP A 276 -21.74 12.26 -10.52
N HIS A 277 -20.78 11.41 -10.86
CA HIS A 277 -19.71 11.03 -9.95
C HIS A 277 -18.68 12.14 -9.74
N ILE A 278 -18.16 12.19 -8.53
CA ILE A 278 -16.99 12.97 -8.12
C ILE A 278 -15.83 12.00 -7.98
N VAL A 279 -14.66 12.37 -8.53
CA VAL A 279 -13.45 11.55 -8.50
C VAL A 279 -12.37 12.20 -7.66
N SER A 280 -11.79 11.43 -6.74
CA SER A 280 -10.54 11.70 -6.03
C SER A 280 -9.46 10.77 -6.58
N SER A 281 -8.22 11.23 -6.74
CA SER A 281 -7.19 10.41 -7.38
C SER A 281 -5.78 10.85 -7.01
N THR A 282 -4.83 9.92 -7.06
CA THR A 282 -3.41 10.25 -7.14
C THR A 282 -3.20 11.32 -8.22
N GLY A 283 -2.42 12.37 -7.91
CA GLY A 283 -2.08 13.40 -8.86
C GLY A 283 -3.01 14.63 -8.87
N VAL A 284 -2.83 15.46 -9.85
CA VAL A 284 -3.51 16.75 -10.02
C VAL A 284 -4.50 16.69 -11.18
N LEU A 285 -5.73 17.11 -10.93
CA LEU A 285 -6.78 17.24 -11.94
C LEU A 285 -6.39 18.26 -13.02
N GLN A 286 -6.34 17.83 -14.29
CA GLN A 286 -5.89 18.61 -15.44
C GLN A 286 -7.04 19.35 -16.17
N ASN A 287 -8.26 18.82 -16.09
CA ASN A 287 -9.40 19.34 -16.85
C ASN A 287 -10.60 19.77 -15.97
N PRO A 288 -10.42 20.60 -14.93
CA PRO A 288 -11.52 21.02 -14.05
C PRO A 288 -12.62 21.76 -14.82
N GLY A 289 -12.31 22.32 -16.01
CA GLY A 289 -13.28 22.98 -16.87
C GLY A 289 -14.35 22.05 -17.42
N ASP A 290 -13.99 20.78 -17.66
CA ASP A 290 -14.86 19.79 -18.30
C ASP A 290 -15.72 19.03 -17.29
N VAL A 291 -15.18 18.80 -16.08
CA VAL A 291 -15.80 17.90 -15.08
C VAL A 291 -16.47 18.62 -13.91
N LEU A 292 -16.02 19.83 -13.55
CA LEU A 292 -16.58 20.62 -12.46
C LEU A 292 -17.50 21.73 -12.97
N THR A 293 -18.57 22.01 -12.23
CA THR A 293 -19.44 23.16 -12.46
C THR A 293 -18.69 24.48 -12.23
N ARG A 294 -19.22 25.57 -12.74
CA ARG A 294 -18.64 26.91 -12.51
C ARG A 294 -18.55 27.26 -11.03
N SER A 295 -19.54 26.87 -10.22
CA SER A 295 -19.55 27.12 -8.78
C SER A 295 -18.49 26.30 -8.05
N GLN A 296 -18.32 25.04 -8.39
CA GLN A 296 -17.29 24.17 -7.82
C GLN A 296 -15.89 24.70 -8.12
N ARG A 297 -15.60 25.10 -9.37
CA ARG A 297 -14.32 25.73 -9.72
C ARG A 297 -14.04 27.02 -8.95
N LYS A 298 -15.06 27.87 -8.75
CA LYS A 298 -14.91 29.08 -7.95
C LYS A 298 -14.55 28.76 -6.50
N ARG A 299 -15.21 27.78 -5.89
CA ARG A 299 -14.92 27.32 -4.52
C ARG A 299 -13.54 26.68 -4.41
N LEU A 300 -13.10 25.93 -5.44
CA LEU A 300 -11.75 25.36 -5.48
C LEU A 300 -10.67 26.44 -5.53
N GLU A 301 -10.90 27.52 -6.27
CA GLU A 301 -10.00 28.68 -6.28
C GLU A 301 -10.03 29.45 -4.93
N GLU A 302 -11.19 29.55 -4.29
CA GLU A 302 -11.31 30.12 -2.94
C GLU A 302 -10.51 29.31 -1.91
N ALA A 303 -10.60 27.98 -1.96
CA ALA A 303 -9.87 27.08 -1.07
C ALA A 303 -8.34 27.24 -1.11
N ARG A 304 -7.79 27.78 -2.22
CA ARG A 304 -6.36 28.09 -2.36
C ARG A 304 -5.90 29.27 -1.50
N ASN A 305 -6.85 30.10 -1.06
CA ASN A 305 -6.57 31.40 -0.44
C ASN A 305 -7.18 31.54 0.98
N THR A 306 -7.67 30.45 1.57
CA THR A 306 -8.29 30.45 2.90
C THR A 306 -7.53 29.52 3.85
N ASP A 307 -7.62 29.84 5.14
CA ASP A 307 -7.10 29.04 6.26
C ASP A 307 -8.13 28.08 6.87
N LYS A 308 -9.27 27.92 6.19
CA LYS A 308 -10.37 27.03 6.60
C LYS A 308 -10.83 26.18 5.42
N PRO A 309 -11.28 24.93 5.66
CA PRO A 309 -11.87 24.11 4.61
C PRO A 309 -13.04 24.79 3.91
N VAL A 310 -13.08 24.69 2.60
CA VAL A 310 -14.18 25.16 1.74
C VAL A 310 -14.81 23.94 1.09
N PHE A 311 -16.12 23.81 1.16
CA PHE A 311 -16.83 22.76 0.43
C PHE A 311 -16.78 23.03 -1.07
N ILE A 312 -16.10 22.19 -1.81
CA ILE A 312 -16.06 22.21 -3.28
C ILE A 312 -17.32 21.58 -3.83
N VAL A 313 -17.69 20.39 -3.31
CA VAL A 313 -19.01 19.77 -3.47
C VAL A 313 -19.70 19.83 -2.10
N THR A 314 -20.80 20.56 -2.03
CA THR A 314 -21.52 20.74 -0.77
C THR A 314 -22.35 19.50 -0.42
N PRO A 315 -22.72 19.30 0.87
CA PRO A 315 -23.63 18.23 1.27
C PRO A 315 -24.95 18.21 0.48
N LYS A 316 -25.46 19.41 0.14
CA LYS A 316 -26.66 19.53 -0.68
C LYS A 316 -26.46 19.06 -2.11
N GLU A 317 -25.32 19.40 -2.73
CA GLU A 317 -25.01 18.96 -4.10
C GLU A 317 -24.78 17.43 -4.15
N ALA A 318 -24.11 16.84 -3.15
CA ALA A 318 -23.96 15.40 -3.03
C ALA A 318 -25.32 14.70 -2.90
N LEU A 319 -26.19 15.19 -2.01
CA LEU A 319 -27.55 14.65 -1.85
C LEU A 319 -28.38 14.72 -3.15
N GLU A 320 -28.24 15.78 -3.96
CA GLU A 320 -28.93 15.85 -5.26
C GLU A 320 -28.34 14.85 -6.26
N ASN A 321 -27.02 14.60 -6.24
CA ASN A 321 -26.38 13.61 -7.11
C ASN A 321 -26.80 12.17 -6.76
N GLU A 322 -27.12 11.88 -5.50
CA GLU A 322 -27.54 10.55 -5.02
C GLU A 322 -28.90 10.09 -5.56
N LYS A 323 -29.79 11.04 -5.96
CA LYS A 323 -31.21 10.74 -6.18
C LYS A 323 -31.51 10.03 -7.49
N GLU A 324 -30.84 10.34 -8.58
CA GLU A 324 -31.29 9.88 -9.89
C GLU A 324 -30.17 9.11 -10.59
N GLY A 325 -29.17 9.20 -10.84
CA GLY A 325 -28.20 8.54 -11.72
C GLY A 325 -28.26 9.05 -13.17
N THR A 326 -27.29 8.71 -13.97
CA THR A 326 -27.18 9.14 -15.35
C THR A 326 -26.45 8.13 -16.24
N GLU A 327 -26.92 7.98 -17.48
CA GLU A 327 -26.22 7.22 -18.53
C GLU A 327 -25.08 8.02 -19.20
N LYS A 328 -24.98 9.34 -18.90
CA LYS A 328 -23.91 10.18 -19.43
C LYS A 328 -22.63 9.94 -18.63
N THR A 329 -21.50 10.07 -19.29
CA THR A 329 -20.18 9.94 -18.68
C THR A 329 -19.40 11.26 -18.76
N LYS A 330 -18.38 11.38 -17.87
CA LYS A 330 -17.33 12.39 -17.92
C LYS A 330 -15.98 11.72 -17.77
N THR A 331 -14.97 12.26 -18.42
CA THR A 331 -13.59 11.81 -18.28
C THR A 331 -12.81 12.80 -17.43
N TRP A 332 -12.34 12.36 -16.28
CA TRP A 332 -11.46 13.08 -15.36
C TRP A 332 -10.01 12.76 -15.73
N ARG A 333 -9.18 13.78 -15.94
CA ARG A 333 -7.78 13.61 -16.33
C ARG A 333 -6.85 14.00 -15.21
N PHE A 334 -6.00 13.08 -14.80
CA PHE A 334 -5.03 13.30 -13.73
C PHE A 334 -3.61 13.11 -14.20
N LYS A 335 -2.68 13.89 -13.62
CA LYS A 335 -1.23 13.69 -13.78
C LYS A 335 -0.56 13.64 -12.43
N ALA A 336 0.37 12.69 -12.31
CA ALA A 336 1.23 12.52 -11.15
C ALA A 336 2.66 12.28 -11.61
N ASP A 337 3.60 13.06 -11.07
CA ASP A 337 5.01 12.94 -11.41
C ASP A 337 5.75 12.25 -10.25
N ASN A 338 6.63 11.32 -10.60
CA ASN A 338 7.54 10.64 -9.69
C ASN A 338 6.83 10.02 -8.48
N VAL A 339 5.77 9.25 -8.76
CA VAL A 339 5.04 8.43 -7.78
C VAL A 339 5.25 6.95 -8.06
N ARG A 340 5.12 6.12 -7.04
CA ARG A 340 5.34 4.66 -7.20
C ARG A 340 4.07 3.87 -7.49
N ASP A 341 2.90 4.46 -7.31
CA ASP A 341 1.60 3.82 -7.52
C ASP A 341 0.54 4.87 -7.86
N PHE A 342 -0.65 4.40 -8.25
CA PHE A 342 -1.78 5.25 -8.60
C PHE A 342 -3.09 4.64 -8.11
N ALA A 343 -3.82 5.37 -7.27
CA ALA A 343 -5.14 4.98 -6.78
C ALA A 343 -6.17 6.08 -7.05
N TRP A 344 -7.44 5.70 -7.09
CA TRP A 344 -8.54 6.64 -7.25
C TRP A 344 -9.82 6.15 -6.58
N ALA A 345 -10.73 7.06 -6.33
CA ALA A 345 -12.04 6.79 -5.77
C ALA A 345 -13.12 7.54 -6.56
N SER A 346 -14.32 6.97 -6.63
CA SER A 346 -15.41 7.56 -7.37
C SER A 346 -16.76 7.24 -6.72
N SER A 347 -17.58 8.27 -6.55
CA SER A 347 -18.98 8.12 -6.12
C SER A 347 -19.78 9.37 -6.41
N ARG A 348 -21.09 9.23 -6.60
CA ARG A 348 -22.02 10.39 -6.59
C ARG A 348 -22.31 10.90 -5.19
N LYS A 349 -22.03 10.08 -4.15
CA LYS A 349 -22.24 10.40 -2.73
C LYS A 349 -21.20 11.38 -2.15
N PHE A 350 -20.10 11.65 -2.87
CA PHE A 350 -19.02 12.42 -2.28
C PHE A 350 -19.34 13.89 -2.08
N ILE A 351 -19.31 14.31 -0.83
CA ILE A 351 -19.00 15.66 -0.39
C ILE A 351 -17.49 15.83 -0.57
N TRP A 352 -17.05 17.02 -0.97
CA TRP A 352 -15.65 17.34 -1.14
C TRP A 352 -15.34 18.67 -0.49
N ASP A 353 -14.46 18.69 0.49
CA ASP A 353 -13.88 19.91 1.03
C ASP A 353 -12.37 19.99 0.78
N ALA A 354 -11.83 21.21 0.79
CA ALA A 354 -10.43 21.47 0.50
C ALA A 354 -9.93 22.72 1.22
N GLN A 355 -8.63 22.71 1.55
CA GLN A 355 -7.90 23.84 2.13
C GLN A 355 -6.46 23.83 1.66
N ALA A 356 -5.90 24.98 1.31
CA ALA A 356 -4.48 25.10 1.04
C ALA A 356 -3.66 25.08 2.34
N TYR A 357 -2.60 24.29 2.34
CA TYR A 357 -1.55 24.31 3.35
C TYR A 357 -0.31 25.02 2.78
N GLN A 358 0.05 26.16 3.39
CA GLN A 358 1.24 26.91 3.04
C GLN A 358 2.42 26.37 3.85
N GLN A 359 3.13 25.39 3.30
CA GLN A 359 4.30 24.83 4.00
C GLN A 359 5.57 25.66 3.80
N GLY A 360 5.60 26.51 2.77
CA GLY A 360 6.81 27.23 2.37
C GLY A 360 7.78 26.34 1.59
N GLY A 361 9.03 26.76 1.49
CA GLY A 361 10.03 26.06 0.70
C GLY A 361 9.96 26.39 -0.80
N ASP A 362 10.95 25.89 -1.56
CA ASP A 362 11.11 26.27 -2.97
C ASP A 362 10.49 25.24 -3.93
N VAL A 363 10.29 23.98 -3.48
CA VAL A 363 9.85 22.89 -4.38
C VAL A 363 8.33 22.80 -4.44
N GLN A 364 7.67 22.77 -3.28
CA GLN A 364 6.21 22.65 -3.16
C GLN A 364 5.69 23.60 -2.08
N PRO A 365 5.63 24.93 -2.33
CA PRO A 365 5.29 25.90 -1.29
C PRO A 365 3.85 25.79 -0.77
N THR A 366 2.95 25.28 -1.59
CA THR A 366 1.53 25.13 -1.27
C THR A 366 1.04 23.73 -1.60
N VAL A 367 0.42 23.05 -0.65
CA VAL A 367 -0.23 21.74 -0.83
C VAL A 367 -1.73 21.89 -0.64
N MET A 368 -2.52 21.33 -1.54
CA MET A 368 -3.98 21.26 -1.37
C MET A 368 -4.33 20.03 -0.54
N ALA A 369 -4.75 20.24 0.70
CA ALA A 369 -5.34 19.20 1.55
C ALA A 369 -6.83 19.08 1.21
N MET A 370 -7.31 17.86 0.99
CA MET A 370 -8.68 17.60 0.55
C MET A 370 -9.29 16.40 1.29
N SER A 371 -10.60 16.42 1.47
CA SER A 371 -11.35 15.29 2.00
C SER A 371 -12.56 15.00 1.14
N PHE A 372 -12.81 13.70 0.87
CA PHE A 372 -13.94 13.19 0.11
C PHE A 372 -14.66 12.15 0.95
N TYR A 373 -15.95 12.34 1.17
CA TYR A 373 -16.71 11.46 2.06
C TYR A 373 -18.22 11.56 1.77
N PRO A 374 -19.00 10.51 2.04
CA PRO A 374 -20.46 10.57 1.91
C PRO A 374 -21.08 11.30 3.11
N ARG A 375 -22.38 11.64 3.01
CA ARG A 375 -23.14 12.27 4.11
C ARG A 375 -23.07 11.49 5.43
N GLU A 376 -22.88 10.18 5.36
CA GLU A 376 -22.69 9.28 6.51
C GLU A 376 -21.40 9.61 7.30
N GLY A 377 -20.49 10.37 6.72
CA GLY A 377 -19.30 10.90 7.40
C GLY A 377 -19.53 12.18 8.18
N GLU A 378 -20.66 12.91 7.92
CA GLU A 378 -20.96 14.15 8.63
C GLU A 378 -21.47 13.89 10.07
N PRO A 379 -21.18 14.76 11.04
CA PRO A 379 -20.35 15.98 10.97
C PRO A 379 -18.88 15.73 11.37
N LEU A 380 -18.44 14.48 11.43
CA LEU A 380 -17.10 14.08 11.89
C LEU A 380 -16.02 14.51 10.87
N TRP A 381 -16.23 14.17 9.59
CA TRP A 381 -15.27 14.37 8.52
C TRP A 381 -15.02 15.85 8.22
N SER A 382 -16.08 16.65 8.04
CA SER A 382 -15.94 18.08 7.78
C SER A 382 -15.25 18.86 8.90
N LYS A 383 -15.29 18.34 10.14
CA LYS A 383 -14.64 18.98 11.29
C LYS A 383 -13.16 18.61 11.42
N TYR A 384 -12.76 17.39 11.04
CA TYR A 384 -11.45 16.89 11.45
C TYR A 384 -10.56 16.35 10.32
N SER A 385 -11.11 15.79 9.24
CA SER A 385 -10.30 15.07 8.24
C SER A 385 -9.26 15.99 7.57
N THR A 386 -9.67 17.05 6.90
CA THR A 386 -8.74 17.99 6.22
C THR A 386 -7.76 18.66 7.21
N ALA A 387 -8.23 18.93 8.44
CA ALA A 387 -7.34 19.45 9.48
C ALA A 387 -6.28 18.45 9.92
N ALA A 388 -6.63 17.15 10.01
CA ALA A 388 -5.68 16.08 10.32
C ALA A 388 -4.66 15.88 9.20
N VAL A 389 -5.07 15.93 7.93
CA VAL A 389 -4.15 15.92 6.76
C VAL A 389 -3.10 17.01 6.88
N ILE A 390 -3.51 18.26 7.15
CA ILE A 390 -2.59 19.40 7.31
C ILE A 390 -1.69 19.21 8.52
N HIS A 391 -2.24 18.73 9.64
CA HIS A 391 -1.47 18.49 10.86
C HIS A 391 -0.37 17.46 10.64
N THR A 392 -0.69 16.36 9.96
CA THR A 392 0.29 15.32 9.60
C THR A 392 1.45 15.91 8.80
N MET A 393 1.15 16.65 7.73
CA MET A 393 2.20 17.28 6.93
C MET A 393 3.10 18.21 7.75
N LYS A 394 2.52 19.00 8.67
CA LYS A 394 3.28 19.90 9.56
C LYS A 394 4.24 19.13 10.46
N VAL A 395 3.79 18.03 11.06
CA VAL A 395 4.60 17.28 12.01
C VAL A 395 5.68 16.47 11.29
N TYR A 396 5.28 15.68 10.28
CA TYR A 396 6.21 14.83 9.55
C TYR A 396 7.32 15.63 8.84
N SER A 397 6.99 16.80 8.28
CA SER A 397 8.01 17.66 7.64
C SER A 397 9.11 18.12 8.60
N ARG A 398 8.81 18.28 9.89
CA ARG A 398 9.84 18.66 10.88
C ARG A 398 10.83 17.53 11.15
N PHE A 399 10.39 16.27 11.07
CA PHE A 399 11.21 15.11 11.36
C PHE A 399 11.87 14.50 10.11
N SER A 400 11.38 14.83 8.90
CA SER A 400 11.86 14.23 7.65
C SER A 400 12.21 15.29 6.59
N PHE A 401 11.28 15.62 5.72
CA PHE A 401 11.38 16.60 4.63
C PHE A 401 10.01 17.22 4.35
N ASP A 402 9.96 18.36 3.69
CA ASP A 402 8.70 18.99 3.27
C ASP A 402 7.89 18.05 2.38
N TYR A 403 6.56 18.05 2.55
CA TYR A 403 5.67 17.20 1.76
C TYR A 403 5.94 17.40 0.25
N PRO A 404 6.24 16.34 -0.51
CA PRO A 404 6.85 16.52 -1.83
C PRO A 404 5.84 16.74 -2.96
N TYR A 405 4.55 16.54 -2.72
CA TYR A 405 3.52 16.53 -3.75
C TYR A 405 2.54 17.71 -3.64
N PRO A 406 1.84 18.06 -4.75
CA PRO A 406 0.95 19.24 -4.77
C PRO A 406 -0.39 19.04 -4.07
N VAL A 407 -0.80 17.80 -3.79
CA VAL A 407 -2.06 17.46 -3.13
C VAL A 407 -1.87 16.37 -2.10
N ALA A 408 -2.72 16.36 -1.06
CA ALA A 408 -2.86 15.29 -0.08
C ALA A 408 -4.35 15.07 0.19
N GLN A 409 -4.85 13.86 0.01
CA GLN A 409 -6.27 13.58 0.00
C GLN A 409 -6.61 12.44 0.97
N SER A 410 -7.67 12.64 1.76
CA SER A 410 -8.28 11.65 2.63
C SER A 410 -9.66 11.29 2.09
N VAL A 411 -9.91 10.03 1.80
CA VAL A 411 -11.14 9.56 1.16
C VAL A 411 -11.81 8.52 2.04
N ASN A 412 -13.10 8.71 2.32
CA ASN A 412 -13.91 7.72 3.01
C ASN A 412 -14.51 6.70 2.06
N GLY A 413 -14.49 5.45 2.48
CA GLY A 413 -15.10 4.32 1.81
C GLY A 413 -15.05 3.07 2.68
N PRO A 414 -15.22 1.87 2.11
CA PRO A 414 -15.24 0.62 2.87
C PRO A 414 -13.89 0.26 3.49
N VAL A 415 -12.79 0.73 2.92
CA VAL A 415 -11.43 0.48 3.45
C VAL A 415 -11.15 1.43 4.61
N GLY A 416 -10.92 0.88 5.80
CA GLY A 416 -10.81 1.64 7.04
C GLY A 416 -9.49 2.38 7.26
N GLY A 417 -8.42 1.97 6.57
CA GLY A 417 -7.08 2.58 6.57
C GLY A 417 -6.24 1.97 5.45
N MET A 418 -5.76 2.79 4.51
CA MET A 418 -4.84 2.37 3.46
C MET A 418 -4.25 3.58 2.72
N GLU A 419 -2.98 3.50 2.43
CA GLU A 419 -2.18 4.55 1.83
C GLU A 419 -1.86 4.33 0.35
N TYR A 420 -1.83 5.43 -0.39
CA TYR A 420 -1.32 5.53 -1.77
C TYR A 420 -0.70 6.91 -1.98
N PRO A 421 0.13 7.11 -3.02
CA PRO A 421 0.69 8.43 -3.27
C PRO A 421 -0.40 9.49 -3.43
N MET A 422 -0.37 10.55 -2.61
CA MET A 422 -1.29 11.69 -2.63
C MET A 422 -2.75 11.41 -2.25
N ILE A 423 -3.17 10.16 -2.04
CA ILE A 423 -4.52 9.76 -1.69
C ILE A 423 -4.48 8.63 -0.66
N THR A 424 -5.34 8.72 0.34
CA THR A 424 -5.48 7.69 1.38
C THR A 424 -6.93 7.32 1.58
N PHE A 425 -7.21 6.05 1.88
CA PHE A 425 -8.54 5.56 2.20
C PHE A 425 -8.68 5.45 3.72
N ASN A 426 -9.75 5.99 4.28
CA ASN A 426 -9.91 6.13 5.72
C ASN A 426 -11.34 5.84 6.19
N GLY A 427 -11.47 5.35 7.41
CA GLY A 427 -12.69 5.27 8.22
C GLY A 427 -12.61 6.20 9.43
N PRO A 428 -13.53 6.12 10.40
CA PRO A 428 -14.87 5.56 10.33
C PRO A 428 -15.90 6.58 9.80
N ARG A 429 -17.18 6.19 9.86
CA ARG A 429 -18.33 7.11 9.70
C ARG A 429 -19.02 7.35 11.04
N THR A 430 -20.04 8.22 11.02
CA THR A 430 -20.86 8.53 12.19
C THR A 430 -22.08 7.61 12.27
N ASP A 431 -22.56 7.40 13.49
CA ASP A 431 -23.82 6.70 13.74
C ASP A 431 -25.01 7.64 13.58
N GLU A 432 -26.09 7.13 12.99
CA GLU A 432 -27.38 7.81 12.93
C GLU A 432 -28.20 7.45 14.18
N GLN A 433 -28.73 8.47 14.86
CA GLN A 433 -29.57 8.31 16.04
C GLN A 433 -31.04 8.08 15.65
N ASP A 434 -31.86 7.66 16.60
CA ASP A 434 -33.30 7.40 16.39
C ASP A 434 -34.09 8.61 15.86
N ASP A 435 -33.59 9.83 16.06
CA ASP A 435 -34.18 11.09 15.56
C ASP A 435 -33.68 11.51 14.18
N GLY A 436 -32.80 10.70 13.57
CA GLY A 436 -32.20 10.97 12.27
C GLY A 436 -30.96 11.89 12.31
N GLU A 437 -30.58 12.40 13.48
CA GLU A 437 -29.38 13.21 13.63
C GLU A 437 -28.14 12.30 13.68
N ARG A 438 -27.04 12.74 13.06
CA ARG A 438 -25.77 12.03 13.08
C ARG A 438 -24.84 12.59 14.13
N THR A 439 -24.22 11.71 14.88
CA THR A 439 -23.27 12.05 15.94
C THR A 439 -22.07 11.12 15.94
N TYR A 440 -21.06 11.47 16.70
CA TYR A 440 -19.87 10.66 16.86
C TYR A 440 -19.40 10.65 18.32
N SER A 441 -18.83 9.52 18.72
CA SER A 441 -18.17 9.37 20.03
C SER A 441 -16.75 9.97 20.00
N GLN A 442 -16.13 10.13 21.17
CA GLN A 442 -14.71 10.48 21.27
C GLN A 442 -13.81 9.37 20.68
N ALA A 443 -14.26 8.11 20.73
CA ALA A 443 -13.53 7.00 20.14
C ALA A 443 -13.48 7.11 18.61
N GLU A 444 -14.60 7.40 17.96
CA GLU A 444 -14.67 7.60 16.50
C GLU A 444 -13.86 8.82 16.06
N LYS A 445 -13.93 9.92 16.80
CA LYS A 445 -13.09 11.10 16.54
C LYS A 445 -11.60 10.74 16.61
N ARG A 446 -11.19 10.03 17.67
CA ARG A 446 -9.80 9.60 17.85
C ARG A 446 -9.36 8.63 16.77
N PHE A 447 -10.26 7.73 16.37
CA PHE A 447 -9.98 6.79 15.30
C PHE A 447 -9.79 7.52 13.96
N LEU A 448 -10.73 8.42 13.57
CA LEU A 448 -10.58 9.18 12.32
C LEU A 448 -9.28 9.99 12.29
N VAL A 449 -9.01 10.76 13.34
CA VAL A 449 -7.80 11.59 13.39
C VAL A 449 -6.54 10.72 13.36
N GLY A 450 -6.54 9.62 14.12
CA GLY A 450 -5.40 8.70 14.17
C GLY A 450 -5.13 8.03 12.83
N VAL A 451 -6.17 7.50 12.17
CA VAL A 451 -5.98 6.84 10.87
C VAL A 451 -5.58 7.83 9.78
N VAL A 452 -6.15 9.05 9.75
CA VAL A 452 -5.71 10.07 8.77
C VAL A 452 -4.26 10.47 9.00
N ILE A 453 -3.81 10.60 10.26
CA ILE A 453 -2.41 10.87 10.58
C ILE A 453 -1.52 9.72 10.08
N HIS A 454 -1.91 8.48 10.33
CA HIS A 454 -1.18 7.28 9.94
C HIS A 454 -1.08 7.17 8.42
N GLU A 455 -2.21 7.18 7.71
CA GLU A 455 -2.24 6.96 6.26
C GLU A 455 -1.57 8.11 5.47
N VAL A 456 -1.79 9.36 5.87
CA VAL A 456 -1.08 10.51 5.26
C VAL A 456 0.41 10.46 5.59
N GLY A 457 0.77 9.94 6.76
CA GLY A 457 2.15 9.69 7.17
C GLY A 457 2.89 8.74 6.22
N HIS A 458 2.22 7.71 5.75
CA HIS A 458 2.76 6.77 4.77
C HIS A 458 3.15 7.42 3.43
N ILE A 459 2.64 8.58 3.09
CA ILE A 459 3.11 9.30 1.89
C ILE A 459 4.60 9.68 2.02
N TYR A 460 5.10 9.81 3.25
CA TYR A 460 6.55 9.96 3.53
C TYR A 460 7.27 8.60 3.56
N PHE A 461 6.71 7.62 4.26
CA PHE A 461 7.23 6.27 4.46
C PHE A 461 6.07 5.26 4.28
N PRO A 462 5.99 4.46 3.21
CA PRO A 462 7.03 4.18 2.23
C PRO A 462 6.84 4.87 0.88
N MET A 463 5.82 5.71 0.67
CA MET A 463 5.50 6.23 -0.67
C MET A 463 6.59 7.15 -1.25
N THR A 464 7.39 7.81 -0.41
CA THR A 464 8.51 8.64 -0.84
C THR A 464 9.88 8.03 -0.49
N VAL A 465 10.06 7.51 0.72
CA VAL A 465 11.21 6.68 1.10
C VAL A 465 10.80 5.22 0.88
N ASN A 466 11.06 4.72 -0.33
CA ASN A 466 10.43 3.53 -0.90
C ASN A 466 11.11 2.23 -0.46
N SER A 467 10.85 1.75 0.76
CA SER A 467 11.33 0.45 1.25
C SER A 467 10.61 -0.73 0.57
N ASP A 468 11.22 -1.92 0.64
CA ASP A 468 10.59 -3.18 0.21
C ASP A 468 9.65 -3.70 1.32
N GLU A 469 8.38 -3.36 1.23
CA GLU A 469 7.35 -3.73 2.21
C GLU A 469 7.05 -5.23 2.23
N ARG A 470 7.28 -5.91 1.11
CA ARG A 470 7.10 -7.37 1.00
C ARG A 470 8.11 -8.12 1.87
N GLN A 471 9.30 -7.56 2.05
CA GLN A 471 10.36 -8.14 2.86
C GLN A 471 10.41 -7.54 4.26
N TRP A 472 10.27 -6.22 4.37
CA TRP A 472 10.55 -5.46 5.59
C TRP A 472 9.40 -4.52 5.95
N THR A 473 8.24 -5.08 6.25
CA THR A 473 7.04 -4.31 6.64
C THR A 473 7.31 -3.32 7.78
N TRP A 474 8.30 -3.58 8.64
CA TRP A 474 8.66 -2.66 9.72
C TRP A 474 9.25 -1.33 9.24
N MET A 475 9.83 -1.28 8.03
CA MET A 475 10.36 -0.04 7.44
C MET A 475 9.24 0.85 6.87
N ASP A 476 8.12 0.26 6.60
CA ASP A 476 6.87 0.88 6.25
C ASP A 476 6.12 1.27 7.55
N GLU A 477 5.46 0.33 8.17
CA GLU A 477 4.57 0.51 9.30
C GLU A 477 5.26 1.03 10.56
N GLY A 478 6.47 0.58 10.81
CA GLY A 478 7.19 0.91 12.04
C GLY A 478 7.79 2.30 12.05
N LEU A 479 8.35 2.76 10.91
CA LEU A 479 8.83 4.14 10.78
C LEU A 479 7.65 5.11 10.84
N ASN A 480 6.56 4.75 10.17
CA ASN A 480 5.33 5.54 10.18
C ASN A 480 4.70 5.58 11.58
N SER A 481 4.54 4.44 12.29
CA SER A 481 3.99 4.38 13.64
C SER A 481 4.81 5.19 14.67
N PHE A 482 6.11 5.32 14.47
CA PHE A 482 6.92 6.21 15.31
C PHE A 482 6.54 7.68 15.11
N LEU A 483 6.34 8.13 13.87
CA LEU A 483 5.98 9.51 13.57
C LEU A 483 4.50 9.81 13.81
N ASP A 484 3.60 8.85 13.57
CA ASP A 484 2.18 9.03 13.87
C ASP A 484 1.94 9.26 15.36
N ALA A 485 2.69 8.56 16.22
CA ALA A 485 2.66 8.81 17.65
C ALA A 485 3.14 10.22 18.02
N MET A 486 4.16 10.75 17.35
CA MET A 486 4.60 12.13 17.55
C MET A 486 3.52 13.12 17.13
N ALA A 487 2.90 12.89 15.98
CA ALA A 487 1.83 13.75 15.46
C ALA A 487 0.56 13.66 16.32
N GLY A 488 0.20 12.45 16.75
CA GLY A 488 -0.96 12.21 17.58
C GLY A 488 -0.85 12.83 18.98
N LEU A 489 0.30 12.71 19.63
CA LEU A 489 0.58 13.36 20.93
C LEU A 489 0.51 14.89 20.83
N GLU A 490 0.87 15.45 19.68
CA GLU A 490 0.78 16.89 19.44
C GLU A 490 -0.63 17.35 19.12
N TRP A 491 -1.46 16.46 18.50
CA TRP A 491 -2.87 16.72 18.25
C TRP A 491 -3.72 16.66 19.53
N ASP A 492 -3.55 15.60 20.31
CA ASP A 492 -4.28 15.36 21.56
C ASP A 492 -3.37 14.59 22.54
N PRO A 493 -2.75 15.27 23.52
CA PRO A 493 -1.84 14.66 24.47
C PRO A 493 -2.53 13.67 25.44
N ASP A 494 -3.86 13.67 25.51
CA ASP A 494 -4.63 12.76 26.37
C ASP A 494 -4.91 11.41 25.66
N ILE A 495 -4.56 11.26 24.39
CA ILE A 495 -4.68 9.97 23.69
C ILE A 495 -3.51 9.06 24.14
N PRO A 496 -3.82 7.82 24.61
CA PRO A 496 -2.78 6.88 25.01
C PRO A 496 -2.13 6.23 23.76
N TRP A 497 -1.19 6.94 23.14
CA TRP A 497 -0.39 6.37 22.05
C TRP A 497 0.54 5.28 22.59
N LYS A 498 0.47 4.08 22.00
CA LYS A 498 1.21 2.90 22.48
C LYS A 498 2.63 2.84 21.94
N VAL A 499 3.48 3.74 22.40
CA VAL A 499 4.90 3.84 21.98
C VAL A 499 5.88 3.82 23.15
N GLU A 500 5.40 3.56 24.37
CA GLU A 500 6.28 3.41 25.52
C GLU A 500 6.79 1.96 25.63
N PRO A 501 7.97 1.74 26.23
CA PRO A 501 8.53 0.39 26.41
C PRO A 501 7.57 -0.61 27.06
N ARG A 502 6.69 -0.16 27.97
CA ARG A 502 5.70 -1.00 28.62
C ARG A 502 4.66 -1.60 27.66
N ASP A 503 4.38 -0.89 26.56
CA ASP A 503 3.30 -1.26 25.62
C ASP A 503 3.66 -2.49 24.76
N ILE A 504 4.97 -2.81 24.62
CA ILE A 504 5.43 -3.95 23.84
C ILE A 504 5.84 -5.17 24.69
N VAL A 505 5.86 -5.04 26.04
CA VAL A 505 6.36 -6.09 26.95
C VAL A 505 5.66 -7.42 26.75
N ASP A 506 4.33 -7.42 26.61
CA ASP A 506 3.56 -8.66 26.48
C ASP A 506 3.89 -9.38 25.17
N TYR A 507 4.04 -8.62 24.07
CA TYR A 507 4.50 -9.20 22.82
C TYR A 507 5.93 -9.75 22.92
N MET A 508 6.85 -9.01 23.55
CA MET A 508 8.23 -9.46 23.72
C MET A 508 8.38 -10.72 24.58
N LYS A 509 7.40 -11.02 25.45
CA LYS A 509 7.32 -12.25 26.23
C LYS A 509 6.59 -13.39 25.52
N SER A 510 5.87 -13.09 24.44
CA SER A 510 5.07 -14.06 23.71
C SER A 510 5.95 -15.08 22.99
N GLU A 511 5.56 -16.35 23.01
CA GLU A 511 6.15 -17.41 22.18
C GLU A 511 5.94 -17.18 20.68
N ARG A 512 4.98 -16.33 20.32
CA ARG A 512 4.68 -15.93 18.92
C ARG A 512 5.46 -14.69 18.46
N GLN A 513 6.35 -14.17 19.30
CA GLN A 513 7.25 -13.09 18.94
C GLN A 513 8.27 -13.58 17.90
N VAL A 514 8.41 -12.83 16.80
CA VAL A 514 9.39 -13.08 15.74
C VAL A 514 10.28 -11.84 15.53
N PRO A 515 11.48 -11.98 14.93
CA PRO A 515 12.30 -10.83 14.55
C PRO A 515 11.57 -9.87 13.62
N ILE A 516 11.87 -8.57 13.69
CA ILE A 516 11.32 -7.56 12.78
C ILE A 516 11.75 -7.80 11.31
N MET A 517 12.89 -8.47 11.10
CA MET A 517 13.39 -8.86 9.78
C MET A 517 12.63 -10.04 9.16
N THR A 518 11.61 -10.57 9.83
CA THR A 518 10.77 -11.64 9.30
C THR A 518 9.96 -11.12 8.12
N GLN A 519 9.99 -11.87 7.01
CA GLN A 519 9.24 -11.55 5.80
C GLN A 519 7.72 -11.48 6.09
N SER A 520 7.03 -10.53 5.50
CA SER A 520 5.66 -10.11 5.82
C SER A 520 4.64 -11.25 5.93
N ASP A 521 4.64 -12.19 4.97
CA ASP A 521 3.71 -13.32 4.97
C ASP A 521 3.97 -14.33 6.10
N SER A 522 5.16 -14.27 6.72
CA SER A 522 5.60 -15.19 7.80
C SER A 522 5.49 -14.57 9.20
N VAL A 523 5.08 -13.32 9.33
CA VAL A 523 4.90 -12.67 10.63
C VAL A 523 3.65 -13.22 11.32
N LEU A 524 3.81 -13.77 12.54
CA LEU A 524 2.72 -14.41 13.28
C LEU A 524 1.74 -13.40 13.89
N GLN A 525 2.22 -12.24 14.34
CA GLN A 525 1.43 -11.16 14.93
C GLN A 525 1.85 -9.84 14.28
N LEU A 526 1.19 -9.45 13.19
CA LEU A 526 1.60 -8.32 12.33
C LEU A 526 1.64 -6.99 13.11
N GLY A 527 0.54 -6.61 13.77
CA GLY A 527 0.46 -5.33 14.48
C GLY A 527 1.59 -5.12 15.50
N PRO A 528 1.78 -6.00 16.49
CA PRO A 528 2.89 -5.84 17.43
C PRO A 528 4.29 -5.92 16.79
N ASN A 529 4.47 -6.71 15.72
CA ASN A 529 5.78 -6.91 15.09
C ASN A 529 6.17 -5.78 14.16
N ALA A 530 5.30 -5.42 13.23
CA ALA A 530 5.59 -4.45 12.17
C ALA A 530 5.40 -2.99 12.65
N TYR A 531 4.42 -2.73 13.50
CA TYR A 531 4.06 -1.40 14.02
C TYR A 531 4.70 -1.13 15.38
N GLY A 532 4.26 -1.85 16.42
CA GLY A 532 4.58 -1.51 17.81
C GLY A 532 6.04 -1.71 18.18
N LYS A 533 6.63 -2.86 17.85
CA LYS A 533 8.02 -3.20 18.23
C LYS A 533 9.04 -2.21 17.63
N PRO A 534 9.02 -1.88 16.33
CA PRO A 534 9.96 -0.91 15.76
C PRO A 534 9.69 0.52 16.25
N ALA A 535 8.43 0.95 16.38
CA ALA A 535 8.10 2.28 16.89
C ALA A 535 8.63 2.48 18.33
N VAL A 536 8.42 1.50 19.22
CA VAL A 536 8.97 1.52 20.57
C VAL A 536 10.51 1.50 20.58
N ALA A 537 11.12 0.70 19.69
CA ALA A 537 12.59 0.67 19.58
C ALA A 537 13.17 2.03 19.16
N LEU A 538 12.54 2.69 18.18
CA LEU A 538 12.93 4.06 17.77
C LEU A 538 12.71 5.07 18.88
N MET A 539 11.62 4.94 19.65
CA MET A 539 11.37 5.80 20.81
C MET A 539 12.42 5.61 21.90
N ILE A 540 12.83 4.38 22.21
CA ILE A 540 13.92 4.11 23.16
C ILE A 540 15.23 4.69 22.64
N LEU A 541 15.53 4.53 21.35
CA LEU A 541 16.72 5.08 20.73
C LEU A 541 16.76 6.61 20.84
N ARG A 542 15.61 7.27 20.59
CA ARG A 542 15.45 8.72 20.67
C ARG A 542 15.52 9.27 22.10
N GLU A 543 14.74 8.68 23.02
CA GLU A 543 14.57 9.26 24.36
C GLU A 543 15.65 8.84 25.36
N THR A 544 16.27 7.66 25.16
CA THR A 544 17.16 7.06 26.17
C THR A 544 18.60 6.90 25.70
N ILE A 545 18.82 6.51 24.44
CA ILE A 545 20.17 6.12 23.97
C ILE A 545 20.89 7.29 23.33
N LEU A 546 20.33 7.92 22.30
CA LEU A 546 20.97 9.00 21.53
C LEU A 546 20.61 10.40 22.06
N GLY A 547 19.41 10.54 22.64
CA GLY A 547 18.81 11.84 22.92
C GLY A 547 18.13 12.44 21.68
N ARG A 548 17.13 13.28 21.93
CA ARG A 548 16.24 13.84 20.88
C ARG A 548 17.00 14.58 19.78
N GLU A 549 17.96 15.42 20.15
CA GLU A 549 18.67 16.26 19.19
C GLU A 549 19.43 15.43 18.15
N LEU A 550 20.21 14.44 18.61
CA LEU A 550 21.01 13.60 17.73
C LEU A 550 20.13 12.64 16.92
N PHE A 551 19.13 12.05 17.55
CA PHE A 551 18.22 11.14 16.85
C PHE A 551 17.42 11.89 15.77
N ASP A 552 16.81 13.02 16.10
CA ASP A 552 15.99 13.80 15.15
C ASP A 552 16.83 14.31 13.97
N PHE A 553 18.10 14.65 14.22
CA PHE A 553 19.05 14.96 13.15
C PHE A 553 19.30 13.74 12.25
N ALA A 554 19.64 12.57 12.83
CA ALA A 554 19.97 11.37 12.09
C ALA A 554 18.75 10.85 11.28
N PHE A 555 17.56 10.86 11.88
CA PHE A 555 16.32 10.45 11.21
C PHE A 555 15.98 11.35 10.01
N ARG A 556 16.20 12.67 10.15
CA ARG A 556 16.03 13.63 9.06
C ARG A 556 17.05 13.42 7.95
N GLU A 557 18.30 13.13 8.28
CA GLU A 557 19.35 12.83 7.29
C GLU A 557 19.05 11.54 6.54
N TYR A 558 18.64 10.46 7.22
CA TYR A 558 18.17 9.23 6.58
C TYR A 558 17.03 9.52 5.60
N SER A 559 15.99 10.21 6.04
CA SER A 559 14.81 10.54 5.25
C SER A 559 15.18 11.33 4.00
N ARG A 560 16.07 12.34 4.10
CA ARG A 560 16.50 13.17 2.98
C ARG A 560 17.38 12.42 1.98
N ARG A 561 18.29 11.57 2.45
CA ARG A 561 19.20 10.78 1.60
C ARG A 561 18.44 9.76 0.77
N TRP A 562 17.40 9.16 1.34
CA TRP A 562 16.61 8.13 0.71
C TRP A 562 15.29 8.62 0.11
N ARG A 563 15.01 9.91 0.14
CA ARG A 563 13.85 10.49 -0.53
C ARG A 563 13.86 10.15 -2.01
N PHE A 564 12.76 9.56 -2.52
CA PHE A 564 12.60 9.01 -3.87
C PHE A 564 13.61 7.92 -4.23
N LYS A 565 14.05 7.18 -3.24
CA LYS A 565 14.96 6.04 -3.40
C LYS A 565 14.51 4.89 -2.54
N ARG A 566 15.21 3.75 -2.71
CA ARG A 566 14.86 2.49 -2.05
C ARG A 566 15.93 2.09 -1.04
N PRO A 567 15.77 2.40 0.25
CA PRO A 567 16.65 1.91 1.30
C PRO A 567 16.39 0.44 1.63
N THR A 568 17.40 -0.17 2.23
CA THR A 568 17.31 -1.47 2.90
C THR A 568 17.52 -1.29 4.41
N PRO A 569 17.28 -2.32 5.24
CA PRO A 569 17.59 -2.26 6.66
C PRO A 569 19.06 -1.97 7.00
N ALA A 570 19.96 -2.19 6.06
CA ALA A 570 21.39 -1.94 6.23
C ALA A 570 21.78 -0.46 6.05
N ASP A 571 20.91 0.33 5.43
CA ASP A 571 21.10 1.75 5.13
C ASP A 571 20.65 2.64 6.29
#